data_5748f0cf8b3a55fd0ef45199c44e2ac2
#
_entry.id   5748f0cf8b3a55fd0ef45199c44e2ac2
#
_cell.length_a   1.000
_cell.length_b   1.000
_cell.length_c   1.000
_cell.angle_alpha   90.00
_cell.angle_beta   90.00
_cell.angle_gamma   90.00
#
_symmetry.space_group_name_H-M   'P 1'
#
loop_
_entity.id
_entity.type
_entity.pdbx_description
1 polymer ?
#
loop_
_entity_poly.entity_id
_entity_poly.type
_entity_poly.pdbx_seq_one_letter_code
_entity_poly.pdbx_strand_id
1 'polypeptide(L)'
;GTNNEFGFDYLRDNMAISPADLVQRKHNYAIVDEVDSVLIDDARTPLIISGPVAKGDDQMFEEYQPLVERLVDVQRKLATQYLAEAKQLIAEGQKTNDQKKLDEGFLALYRSHKALPKNKPLIKYLSEEGIKAGMLKTEEYYMENNNRRMPECVEPLYFVVDEKLNSCDLTDKGTEWLANQVQDKELFVLPDITSELSALENEKDLDDQQRLDKKDDLLNHYAVQSERVHTLQQLLKAYT
;
A
#
# COMPACT_ATOMS: atom_id res chain seq x y z
N GLY A 1 -22.65 31.15 -4.19
CA GLY A 1 -22.80 29.72 -3.85
C GLY A 1 -22.41 29.46 -2.42
N THR A 2 -22.74 28.31 -1.93
CA THR A 2 -22.33 27.83 -0.60
C THR A 2 -20.86 27.38 -0.63
N ASN A 3 -20.23 27.26 0.53
CA ASN A 3 -18.86 26.78 0.67
C ASN A 3 -18.66 25.42 -0.02
N ASN A 4 -19.58 24.49 0.21
CA ASN A 4 -19.50 23.14 -0.36
C ASN A 4 -19.63 23.14 -1.90
N GLU A 5 -20.58 23.88 -2.45
CA GLU A 5 -20.74 24.01 -3.91
C GLU A 5 -19.49 24.57 -4.57
N PHE A 6 -18.91 25.60 -3.96
CA PHE A 6 -17.67 26.19 -4.43
C PHE A 6 -16.50 25.20 -4.40
N GLY A 7 -16.40 24.41 -3.32
CA GLY A 7 -15.40 23.38 -3.21
C GLY A 7 -15.59 22.24 -4.23
N PHE A 8 -16.81 21.83 -4.48
CA PHE A 8 -17.10 20.83 -5.52
C PHE A 8 -16.81 21.35 -6.93
N ASP A 9 -17.08 22.60 -7.23
CA ASP A 9 -16.71 23.21 -8.50
C ASP A 9 -15.19 23.25 -8.68
N TYR A 10 -14.44 23.58 -7.62
CA TYR A 10 -12.99 23.53 -7.64
C TYR A 10 -12.47 22.12 -7.95
N LEU A 11 -13.06 21.08 -7.33
CA LEU A 11 -12.67 19.70 -7.59
C LEU A 11 -12.99 19.29 -9.04
N ARG A 12 -14.16 19.67 -9.58
CA ARG A 12 -14.52 19.41 -10.98
C ARG A 12 -13.56 20.08 -11.95
N ASP A 13 -13.19 21.32 -11.70
CA ASP A 13 -12.26 22.06 -12.51
C ASP A 13 -10.87 21.43 -12.55
N ASN A 14 -10.42 20.82 -11.44
CA ASN A 14 -9.17 20.06 -11.39
C ASN A 14 -9.23 18.72 -12.17
N MET A 15 -10.42 18.25 -12.50
CA MET A 15 -10.63 17.04 -13.32
C MET A 15 -10.93 17.38 -14.80
N ALA A 16 -11.09 18.66 -15.14
CA ALA A 16 -11.40 19.09 -16.49
C ALA A 16 -10.22 18.84 -17.45
N ILE A 17 -10.52 18.25 -18.59
CA ILE A 17 -9.53 17.96 -19.64
C ILE A 17 -9.34 19.18 -20.57
N SER A 18 -10.38 20.00 -20.72
CA SER A 18 -10.35 21.17 -21.60
C SER A 18 -10.64 22.45 -20.80
N PRO A 19 -9.98 23.59 -21.14
CA PRO A 19 -10.32 24.88 -20.54
C PRO A 19 -11.77 25.33 -20.75
N ALA A 20 -12.44 24.79 -21.74
CA ALA A 20 -13.87 25.07 -22.05
C ALA A 20 -14.80 24.44 -21.01
N ASP A 21 -14.34 23.40 -20.29
CA ASP A 21 -15.13 22.66 -19.29
C ASP A 21 -15.02 23.27 -17.90
N LEU A 22 -14.19 24.32 -17.73
CA LEU A 22 -14.02 24.99 -16.44
C LEU A 22 -15.26 25.80 -16.08
N VAL A 23 -15.77 25.58 -14.88
CA VAL A 23 -16.96 26.25 -14.33
C VAL A 23 -16.60 27.47 -13.51
N GLN A 24 -15.48 27.43 -12.78
CA GLN A 24 -15.04 28.55 -11.99
C GLN A 24 -14.42 29.64 -12.86
N ARG A 25 -14.71 30.88 -12.51
CA ARG A 25 -14.19 32.04 -13.18
C ARG A 25 -13.29 32.84 -12.22
N LYS A 26 -12.72 33.96 -12.70
CA LYS A 26 -11.87 34.82 -11.90
C LYS A 26 -12.63 35.31 -10.65
N HIS A 27 -12.03 35.06 -9.49
CA HIS A 27 -12.55 35.50 -8.21
C HIS A 27 -12.14 36.96 -7.97
N ASN A 28 -13.09 37.78 -7.49
CA ASN A 28 -12.82 39.20 -7.23
C ASN A 28 -12.92 39.50 -5.73
N TYR A 29 -13.82 38.85 -5.02
CA TYR A 29 -14.08 39.12 -3.61
C TYR A 29 -14.74 37.89 -2.95
N ALA A 30 -14.38 37.62 -1.69
CA ALA A 30 -14.99 36.54 -0.89
C ALA A 30 -15.38 37.11 0.48
N ILE A 31 -16.54 36.75 0.96
CA ILE A 31 -17.00 36.93 2.33
C ILE A 31 -17.11 35.55 2.94
N VAL A 32 -16.44 35.33 4.06
CA VAL A 32 -16.56 34.09 4.83
C VAL A 32 -17.30 34.41 6.11
N ASP A 33 -18.49 33.82 6.25
CA ASP A 33 -19.27 33.86 7.48
C ASP A 33 -19.01 32.60 8.30
N GLU A 34 -19.16 32.66 9.61
CA GLU A 34 -18.85 31.56 10.53
C GLU A 34 -17.46 30.94 10.27
N VAL A 35 -16.46 31.81 10.27
CA VAL A 35 -15.08 31.46 9.86
C VAL A 35 -14.45 30.34 10.67
N ASP A 36 -14.82 30.17 11.92
CA ASP A 36 -14.42 29.07 12.80
C ASP A 36 -14.99 27.73 12.33
N SER A 37 -16.28 27.68 11.98
CA SER A 37 -16.87 26.48 11.40
C SER A 37 -16.24 26.14 10.06
N VAL A 38 -16.15 27.10 9.13
CA VAL A 38 -15.71 26.86 7.75
C VAL A 38 -14.22 26.54 7.65
N LEU A 39 -13.35 27.30 8.35
CA LEU A 39 -11.91 27.20 8.19
C LEU A 39 -11.22 26.30 9.23
N ILE A 40 -11.93 25.88 10.27
CA ILE A 40 -11.38 25.04 11.34
C ILE A 40 -12.11 23.71 11.43
N ASP A 41 -13.41 23.73 11.70
CA ASP A 41 -14.16 22.48 11.91
C ASP A 41 -14.38 21.71 10.61
N ASP A 42 -14.89 22.37 9.57
CA ASP A 42 -15.15 21.77 8.26
C ASP A 42 -13.84 21.51 7.48
N ALA A 43 -12.77 22.24 7.77
CA ALA A 43 -11.48 22.04 7.09
C ALA A 43 -10.88 20.63 7.28
N ARG A 44 -11.33 19.90 8.29
CA ARG A 44 -10.95 18.51 8.54
C ARG A 44 -11.79 17.49 7.76
N THR A 45 -12.92 17.92 7.20
CA THR A 45 -13.84 17.05 6.47
C THR A 45 -13.50 17.12 4.98
N PRO A 46 -12.97 16.05 4.36
CA PRO A 46 -12.65 16.09 2.96
C PRO A 46 -13.92 16.16 2.10
N LEU A 47 -13.93 17.03 1.11
CA LEU A 47 -14.91 16.99 0.03
C LEU A 47 -14.50 15.89 -0.95
N ILE A 48 -15.37 14.92 -1.16
CA ILE A 48 -15.10 13.79 -2.05
C ILE A 48 -16.09 13.84 -3.21
N ILE A 49 -15.57 13.91 -4.45
CA ILE A 49 -16.35 13.63 -5.65
C ILE A 49 -16.21 12.14 -5.93
N SER A 50 -17.32 11.42 -5.83
CA SER A 50 -17.42 10.03 -6.27
C SER A 50 -18.53 9.92 -7.31
N GLY A 51 -18.26 9.22 -8.37
CA GLY A 51 -19.25 8.85 -9.38
C GLY A 51 -19.26 7.33 -9.55
N PRO A 52 -20.34 6.76 -10.11
CA PRO A 52 -20.27 5.37 -10.52
C PRO A 52 -19.14 5.27 -11.56
N VAL A 53 -18.11 4.53 -11.22
CA VAL A 53 -17.16 4.08 -12.24
C VAL A 53 -17.97 3.19 -13.17
N ALA A 54 -17.94 3.49 -14.47
CA ALA A 54 -18.42 2.53 -15.45
C ALA A 54 -17.80 1.20 -15.07
N LYS A 55 -18.62 0.15 -14.87
CA LYS A 55 -18.08 -1.20 -14.65
C LYS A 55 -17.17 -1.45 -15.85
N GLY A 56 -15.88 -1.30 -15.65
CA GLY A 56 -14.91 -1.85 -16.59
C GLY A 56 -15.24 -3.34 -16.62
N ASP A 57 -15.37 -3.89 -17.80
CA ASP A 57 -15.72 -5.30 -18.01
C ASP A 57 -14.73 -6.27 -17.35
N ASP A 58 -13.64 -5.77 -16.71
CA ASP A 58 -12.52 -6.52 -16.20
C ASP A 58 -12.17 -6.26 -14.72
N GLN A 59 -13.16 -6.06 -13.85
CA GLN A 59 -12.85 -6.14 -12.43
C GLN A 59 -12.60 -7.60 -12.04
N MET A 60 -11.33 -8.01 -12.11
CA MET A 60 -10.85 -9.36 -11.80
C MET A 60 -10.93 -9.69 -10.29
N PHE A 61 -11.77 -8.98 -9.52
CA PHE A 61 -11.95 -9.21 -8.09
C PHE A 61 -12.42 -10.65 -7.80
N GLU A 62 -13.40 -11.15 -8.56
CA GLU A 62 -13.93 -12.50 -8.38
C GLU A 62 -12.89 -13.57 -8.73
N GLU A 63 -12.05 -13.31 -9.72
CA GLU A 63 -10.98 -14.21 -10.14
C GLU A 63 -9.85 -14.27 -9.10
N TYR A 64 -9.43 -13.12 -8.56
CA TYR A 64 -8.32 -13.07 -7.61
C TYR A 64 -8.71 -13.31 -6.16
N GLN A 65 -10.00 -13.22 -5.82
CA GLN A 65 -10.48 -13.43 -4.46
C GLN A 65 -10.00 -14.76 -3.83
N PRO A 66 -10.16 -15.94 -4.47
CA PRO A 66 -9.71 -17.21 -3.86
C PRO A 66 -8.20 -17.27 -3.67
N LEU A 67 -7.44 -16.57 -4.51
CA LEU A 67 -5.98 -16.51 -4.44
C LEU A 67 -5.55 -15.64 -3.25
N VAL A 68 -6.19 -14.48 -3.08
CA VAL A 68 -5.94 -13.55 -1.97
C VAL A 68 -6.32 -14.20 -0.64
N GLU A 69 -7.46 -14.89 -0.56
CA GLU A 69 -7.87 -15.60 0.66
C GLU A 69 -6.82 -16.60 1.12
N ARG A 70 -6.27 -17.39 0.20
CA ARG A 70 -5.18 -18.34 0.51
C ARG A 70 -3.91 -17.63 0.96
N LEU A 71 -3.54 -16.53 0.30
CA LEU A 71 -2.36 -15.74 0.66
C LEU A 71 -2.51 -15.15 2.08
N VAL A 72 -3.68 -14.60 2.39
CA VAL A 72 -3.99 -14.07 3.72
C VAL A 72 -3.96 -15.16 4.79
N ASP A 73 -4.43 -16.36 4.48
CA ASP A 73 -4.38 -17.49 5.43
C ASP A 73 -2.95 -17.97 5.70
N VAL A 74 -2.10 -18.00 4.69
CA VAL A 74 -0.68 -18.32 4.86
C VAL A 74 0.01 -17.23 5.70
N GLN A 75 -0.25 -15.96 5.41
CA GLN A 75 0.28 -14.84 6.18
C GLN A 75 -0.21 -14.86 7.63
N ARG A 76 -1.48 -15.20 7.86
CA ARG A 76 -2.06 -15.31 9.22
C ARG A 76 -1.37 -16.39 10.05
N LYS A 77 -1.06 -17.54 9.44
CA LYS A 77 -0.29 -18.61 10.09
C LYS A 77 1.10 -18.12 10.46
N LEU A 78 1.77 -17.46 9.53
CA LEU A 78 3.11 -16.90 9.75
C LEU A 78 3.12 -15.82 10.85
N ALA A 79 2.16 -14.90 10.83
CA ALA A 79 2.00 -13.88 11.86
C ALA A 79 1.77 -14.49 13.25
N THR A 80 1.00 -15.59 13.31
CA THR A 80 0.75 -16.31 14.56
C THR A 80 2.01 -17.01 15.07
N GLN A 81 2.81 -17.57 14.18
CA GLN A 81 4.11 -18.19 14.53
C GLN A 81 5.07 -17.14 15.11
N TYR A 82 5.22 -15.99 14.45
CA TYR A 82 6.04 -14.89 14.95
C TYR A 82 5.55 -14.35 16.30
N LEU A 83 4.25 -14.27 16.51
CA LEU A 83 3.70 -13.85 17.80
C LEU A 83 4.02 -14.87 18.92
N ALA A 84 3.96 -16.16 18.62
CA ALA A 84 4.31 -17.21 19.59
C ALA A 84 5.81 -17.17 19.92
N GLU A 85 6.65 -17.07 18.90
CA GLU A 85 8.10 -16.92 19.03
C GLU A 85 8.47 -15.66 19.84
N ALA A 86 7.85 -14.52 19.52
CA ALA A 86 8.04 -13.28 20.27
C ALA A 86 7.73 -13.44 21.75
N LYS A 87 6.59 -14.04 22.10
CA LYS A 87 6.21 -14.27 23.50
C LYS A 87 7.22 -15.13 24.24
N GLN A 88 7.70 -16.18 23.60
CA GLN A 88 8.68 -17.07 24.22
C GLN A 88 10.01 -16.36 24.43
N LEU A 89 10.57 -15.74 23.38
CA LEU A 89 11.88 -15.09 23.42
C LEU A 89 11.90 -13.89 24.38
N ILE A 90 10.85 -13.06 24.38
CA ILE A 90 10.75 -11.93 25.29
C ILE A 90 10.66 -12.42 26.75
N ALA A 91 9.84 -13.42 27.04
CA ALA A 91 9.73 -13.97 28.38
C ALA A 91 11.03 -14.62 28.87
N GLU A 92 11.75 -15.33 28.00
CA GLU A 92 13.06 -15.89 28.33
C GLU A 92 14.11 -14.79 28.51
N GLY A 93 14.17 -13.81 27.60
CA GLY A 93 15.11 -12.70 27.66
C GLY A 93 14.94 -11.85 28.92
N GLN A 94 13.70 -11.62 29.34
CA GLN A 94 13.40 -10.93 30.60
C GLN A 94 13.87 -11.74 31.85
N LYS A 95 13.67 -13.05 31.84
CA LYS A 95 14.10 -13.92 32.97
C LYS A 95 15.61 -14.06 33.06
N THR A 96 16.31 -14.14 31.93
CA THR A 96 17.76 -14.36 31.87
C THR A 96 18.54 -13.06 31.75
N ASN A 97 17.87 -11.91 31.62
CA ASN A 97 18.44 -10.60 31.30
C ASN A 97 19.34 -10.65 30.05
N ASP A 98 18.89 -11.40 29.02
CA ASP A 98 19.60 -11.61 27.79
C ASP A 98 19.07 -10.64 26.71
N GLN A 99 19.86 -9.61 26.43
CA GLN A 99 19.47 -8.56 25.47
C GLN A 99 19.28 -9.11 24.05
N LYS A 100 20.08 -10.08 23.65
CA LYS A 100 19.98 -10.66 22.30
C LYS A 100 18.63 -11.37 22.09
N LYS A 101 18.18 -12.13 23.09
CA LYS A 101 16.85 -12.77 23.04
C LYS A 101 15.71 -11.74 23.04
N LEU A 102 15.89 -10.63 23.76
CA LEU A 102 14.91 -9.55 23.74
C LEU A 102 14.83 -8.91 22.36
N ASP A 103 15.96 -8.62 21.73
CA ASP A 103 16.00 -8.02 20.40
C ASP A 103 15.40 -8.95 19.33
N GLU A 104 15.73 -10.25 19.36
CA GLU A 104 15.12 -11.26 18.48
C GLU A 104 13.61 -11.39 18.73
N GLY A 105 13.18 -11.38 19.97
CA GLY A 105 11.77 -11.45 20.36
C GLY A 105 10.98 -10.22 19.91
N PHE A 106 11.52 -9.02 20.06
CA PHE A 106 10.87 -7.81 19.58
C PHE A 106 10.89 -7.69 18.07
N LEU A 107 11.88 -8.22 17.37
CA LEU A 107 11.87 -8.35 15.92
C LEU A 107 10.74 -9.29 15.46
N ALA A 108 10.58 -10.45 16.07
CA ALA A 108 9.49 -11.36 15.76
C ALA A 108 8.11 -10.71 16.03
N LEU A 109 7.99 -9.93 17.12
CA LEU A 109 6.79 -9.16 17.42
C LEU A 109 6.49 -8.12 16.35
N TYR A 110 7.50 -7.38 15.92
CA TYR A 110 7.37 -6.37 14.88
C TYR A 110 6.99 -6.98 13.53
N ARG A 111 7.58 -8.13 13.16
CA ARG A 111 7.17 -8.90 11.99
C ARG A 111 5.70 -9.32 12.06
N SER A 112 5.25 -9.83 13.21
CA SER A 112 3.83 -10.16 13.40
C SER A 112 2.93 -8.94 13.23
N HIS A 113 3.35 -7.78 13.72
CA HIS A 113 2.62 -6.52 13.58
C HIS A 113 2.58 -6.03 12.12
N LYS A 114 3.71 -6.06 11.40
CA LYS A 114 3.75 -5.69 9.97
C LYS A 114 2.97 -6.66 9.08
N ALA A 115 2.88 -7.93 9.49
CA ALA A 115 2.11 -8.94 8.78
C ALA A 115 0.59 -8.74 8.88
N LEU A 116 0.06 -8.56 10.10
CA LEU A 116 -1.36 -8.40 10.41
C LEU A 116 -1.56 -7.57 11.69
N PRO A 117 -1.55 -6.24 11.60
CA PRO A 117 -1.62 -5.36 12.78
C PRO A 117 -2.93 -5.48 13.56
N LYS A 118 -4.06 -5.77 12.89
CA LYS A 118 -5.37 -5.93 13.51
C LYS A 118 -5.63 -7.31 14.12
N ASN A 119 -4.61 -8.17 14.21
CA ASN A 119 -4.74 -9.49 14.83
C ASN A 119 -5.05 -9.37 16.34
N LYS A 120 -6.23 -9.86 16.78
CA LYS A 120 -6.70 -9.75 18.17
C LYS A 120 -5.69 -10.27 19.21
N PRO A 121 -5.06 -11.47 19.06
CA PRO A 121 -4.00 -11.93 19.96
C PRO A 121 -2.80 -11.01 20.06
N LEU A 122 -2.40 -10.38 18.94
CA LEU A 122 -1.31 -9.40 18.90
C LEU A 122 -1.69 -8.14 19.69
N ILE A 123 -2.87 -7.57 19.43
CA ILE A 123 -3.36 -6.36 20.10
C ILE A 123 -3.41 -6.60 21.63
N LYS A 124 -3.90 -7.78 22.05
CA LYS A 124 -3.93 -8.16 23.45
C LYS A 124 -2.52 -8.19 24.05
N TYR A 125 -1.55 -8.75 23.34
CA TYR A 125 -0.17 -8.82 23.83
C TYR A 125 0.51 -7.44 23.87
N LEU A 126 0.25 -6.58 22.89
CA LEU A 126 0.74 -5.20 22.86
C LEU A 126 0.20 -4.34 24.00
N SER A 127 -0.90 -4.75 24.65
CA SER A 127 -1.47 -4.05 25.82
C SER A 127 -0.75 -4.41 27.13
N GLU A 128 0.13 -5.41 27.12
CA GLU A 128 0.95 -5.76 28.30
C GLU A 128 2.06 -4.72 28.50
N GLU A 129 2.42 -4.49 29.77
CA GLU A 129 3.38 -3.45 30.16
C GLU A 129 4.75 -3.66 29.50
N GLY A 130 5.29 -2.60 28.90
CA GLY A 130 6.62 -2.60 28.25
C GLY A 130 6.67 -3.22 26.86
N ILE A 131 5.71 -4.07 26.47
CA ILE A 131 5.74 -4.79 25.19
C ILE A 131 5.62 -3.83 23.99
N LYS A 132 4.66 -2.91 24.03
CA LYS A 132 4.50 -1.90 22.97
C LYS A 132 5.73 -1.00 22.86
N ALA A 133 6.30 -0.58 23.99
CA ALA A 133 7.48 0.27 24.00
C ALA A 133 8.71 -0.44 23.39
N GLY A 134 8.89 -1.73 23.68
CA GLY A 134 9.95 -2.54 23.06
C GLY A 134 9.78 -2.69 21.56
N MET A 135 8.56 -2.96 21.10
CA MET A 135 8.26 -3.04 19.67
C MET A 135 8.53 -1.71 18.94
N LEU A 136 8.15 -0.57 19.52
CA LEU A 136 8.41 0.76 18.93
C LEU A 136 9.91 1.06 18.81
N LYS A 137 10.74 0.66 19.77
CA LYS A 137 12.20 0.77 19.65
C LYS A 137 12.75 -0.05 18.49
N THR A 138 12.19 -1.23 18.28
CA THR A 138 12.56 -2.06 17.11
C THR A 138 12.11 -1.40 15.81
N GLU A 139 10.92 -0.81 15.76
CA GLU A 139 10.45 -0.02 14.61
C GLU A 139 11.43 1.11 14.31
N GLU A 140 11.80 1.93 15.31
CA GLU A 140 12.76 3.02 15.16
C GLU A 140 14.09 2.54 14.58
N TYR A 141 14.62 1.43 15.08
CA TYR A 141 15.88 0.85 14.60
C TYR A 141 15.81 0.46 13.11
N TYR A 142 14.70 -0.14 12.65
CA TYR A 142 14.54 -0.53 11.25
C TYR A 142 14.19 0.65 10.33
N MET A 143 13.60 1.72 10.89
CA MET A 143 13.28 2.96 10.16
C MET A 143 14.47 3.92 10.03
N GLU A 144 15.55 3.73 10.80
CA GLU A 144 16.75 4.54 10.68
C GLU A 144 17.33 4.56 9.26
N ASN A 145 18.02 5.62 8.90
CA ASN A 145 18.71 5.78 7.62
C ASN A 145 17.81 5.56 6.40
N ASN A 146 16.62 6.21 6.38
CA ASN A 146 15.63 6.09 5.31
C ASN A 146 15.18 4.64 5.06
N ASN A 147 14.84 3.91 6.12
CA ASN A 147 14.33 2.54 6.05
C ASN A 147 15.30 1.52 5.41
N ARG A 148 16.58 1.81 5.38
CA ARG A 148 17.58 0.95 4.69
C ARG A 148 17.60 -0.49 5.20
N ARG A 149 17.23 -0.69 6.48
CA ARG A 149 17.17 -2.02 7.11
C ARG A 149 15.79 -2.68 7.04
N MET A 150 14.77 -1.94 6.64
CA MET A 150 13.40 -2.46 6.60
C MET A 150 13.25 -3.72 5.71
N PRO A 151 13.90 -3.83 4.54
CA PRO A 151 13.86 -5.05 3.75
C PRO A 151 14.22 -6.31 4.52
N GLU A 152 15.26 -6.30 5.37
CA GLU A 152 15.65 -7.45 6.20
C GLU A 152 14.56 -7.87 7.19
N CYS A 153 13.78 -6.90 7.67
CA CYS A 153 12.68 -7.15 8.59
C CYS A 153 11.50 -7.82 7.89
N VAL A 154 11.15 -7.33 6.70
CA VAL A 154 9.90 -7.72 6.00
C VAL A 154 10.06 -8.84 4.99
N GLU A 155 11.30 -9.16 4.58
CA GLU A 155 11.62 -10.24 3.63
C GLU A 155 10.90 -11.57 3.93
N PRO A 156 10.76 -12.03 5.19
CA PRO A 156 10.10 -13.28 5.49
C PRO A 156 8.57 -13.25 5.33
N LEU A 157 7.96 -12.08 5.20
CA LEU A 157 6.51 -11.90 5.05
C LEU A 157 6.10 -12.06 3.59
N TYR A 158 4.83 -12.35 3.34
CA TYR A 158 4.26 -12.39 1.98
C TYR A 158 3.74 -11.03 1.52
N PHE A 159 3.25 -10.24 2.46
CA PHE A 159 2.88 -8.84 2.25
C PHE A 159 3.05 -8.06 3.53
N VAL A 160 3.08 -6.74 3.41
CA VAL A 160 3.26 -5.82 4.53
C VAL A 160 2.06 -4.89 4.59
N VAL A 161 1.48 -4.75 5.78
CA VAL A 161 0.39 -3.80 6.04
C VAL A 161 0.96 -2.56 6.69
N ASP A 162 0.69 -1.41 6.10
CA ASP A 162 0.99 -0.11 6.69
C ASP A 162 -0.31 0.63 7.05
N GLU A 163 -0.63 0.67 8.34
CA GLU A 163 -1.84 1.34 8.83
C GLU A 163 -1.79 2.86 8.67
N LYS A 164 -0.59 3.46 8.71
CA LYS A 164 -0.43 4.92 8.59
C LYS A 164 -0.69 5.39 7.16
N LEU A 165 -0.18 4.64 6.19
CA LEU A 165 -0.37 4.91 4.75
C LEU A 165 -1.64 4.24 4.21
N ASN A 166 -2.30 3.41 5.02
CA ASN A 166 -3.44 2.61 4.60
C ASN A 166 -3.13 1.81 3.32
N SER A 167 -1.92 1.24 3.26
CA SER A 167 -1.44 0.43 2.13
C SER A 167 -1.21 -1.02 2.53
N CYS A 168 -1.25 -1.89 1.54
CA CYS A 168 -0.89 -3.29 1.67
C CYS A 168 -0.02 -3.67 0.46
N ASP A 169 1.25 -3.90 0.69
CA ASP A 169 2.24 -4.08 -0.35
C ASP A 169 2.79 -5.51 -0.34
N LEU A 170 2.83 -6.14 -1.52
CA LEU A 170 3.44 -7.45 -1.69
C LEU A 170 4.95 -7.37 -1.49
N THR A 171 5.51 -8.41 -0.87
CA THR A 171 6.96 -8.63 -0.86
C THR A 171 7.35 -9.52 -2.04
N ASP A 172 8.67 -9.65 -2.30
CA ASP A 172 9.18 -10.58 -3.33
C ASP A 172 8.68 -12.01 -3.07
N LYS A 173 8.69 -12.45 -1.82
CA LYS A 173 8.16 -13.74 -1.39
C LYS A 173 6.67 -13.89 -1.68
N GLY A 174 5.89 -12.83 -1.49
CA GLY A 174 4.45 -12.83 -1.80
C GLY A 174 4.20 -12.93 -3.29
N THR A 175 4.93 -12.16 -4.09
CA THR A 175 4.87 -12.19 -5.55
C THR A 175 5.28 -13.56 -6.09
N GLU A 176 6.36 -14.15 -5.60
CA GLU A 176 6.80 -15.49 -5.97
C GLU A 176 5.77 -16.56 -5.60
N TRP A 177 5.18 -16.48 -4.40
CA TRP A 177 4.13 -17.39 -3.98
C TRP A 177 2.91 -17.33 -4.90
N LEU A 178 2.46 -16.12 -5.26
CA LEU A 178 1.35 -15.89 -6.18
C LEU A 178 1.67 -16.46 -7.58
N ALA A 179 2.85 -16.15 -8.10
CA ALA A 179 3.33 -16.65 -9.39
C ALA A 179 3.30 -18.18 -9.47
N ASN A 180 3.68 -18.85 -8.39
CA ASN A 180 3.65 -20.32 -8.30
C ASN A 180 2.22 -20.88 -8.23
N GLN A 181 1.24 -20.12 -7.70
CA GLN A 181 -0.16 -20.57 -7.66
C GLN A 181 -0.84 -20.48 -9.03
N VAL A 182 -0.51 -19.46 -9.82
CA VAL A 182 -1.13 -19.18 -11.13
C VAL A 182 -0.34 -19.79 -12.28
N GLN A 183 0.87 -20.30 -12.05
CA GLN A 183 1.81 -20.80 -13.06
C GLN A 183 2.24 -19.73 -14.09
N ASP A 184 2.08 -18.47 -13.74
CA ASP A 184 2.52 -17.31 -14.52
C ASP A 184 3.42 -16.42 -13.65
N LYS A 185 4.70 -16.36 -14.01
CA LYS A 185 5.72 -15.65 -13.22
C LYS A 185 5.64 -14.14 -13.35
N GLU A 186 5.00 -13.65 -14.37
CA GLU A 186 4.96 -12.22 -14.70
C GLU A 186 3.63 -11.56 -14.32
N LEU A 187 2.61 -12.35 -13.96
CA LEU A 187 1.25 -11.88 -13.77
C LEU A 187 1.10 -10.71 -12.77
N PHE A 188 1.92 -10.69 -11.74
CA PHE A 188 1.88 -9.67 -10.66
C PHE A 188 3.21 -8.92 -10.50
N VAL A 189 4.06 -8.94 -11.51
CA VAL A 189 5.31 -8.20 -11.53
C VAL A 189 5.12 -6.94 -12.36
N LEU A 190 5.42 -5.78 -11.77
CA LEU A 190 5.45 -4.53 -12.54
C LEU A 190 6.74 -4.47 -13.34
N PRO A 191 6.67 -4.33 -14.68
CA PRO A 191 7.87 -4.13 -15.49
C PRO A 191 8.55 -2.81 -15.13
N ASP A 192 9.88 -2.78 -15.21
CA ASP A 192 10.64 -1.54 -15.07
C ASP A 192 10.53 -0.70 -16.35
N ILE A 193 9.42 0.01 -16.47
CA ILE A 193 9.08 0.80 -17.63
C ILE A 193 10.15 1.86 -17.95
N THR A 194 10.87 2.36 -16.93
CA THR A 194 11.90 3.38 -17.12
C THR A 194 13.10 2.80 -17.85
N SER A 195 13.57 1.64 -17.42
CA SER A 195 14.68 0.92 -18.05
C SER A 195 14.31 0.45 -19.45
N GLU A 196 13.08 -0.06 -19.63
CA GLU A 196 12.61 -0.55 -20.94
C GLU A 196 12.41 0.58 -21.95
N LEU A 197 11.85 1.72 -21.54
CA LEU A 197 11.74 2.91 -22.39
C LEU A 197 13.12 3.46 -22.78
N SER A 198 14.05 3.51 -21.82
CA SER A 198 15.42 3.96 -22.08
C SER A 198 16.15 3.01 -23.05
N ALA A 199 15.93 1.71 -22.92
CA ALA A 199 16.47 0.73 -23.86
C ALA A 199 15.90 0.92 -25.27
N LEU A 200 14.58 1.14 -25.38
CA LEU A 200 13.89 1.39 -26.66
C LEU A 200 14.38 2.68 -27.34
N GLU A 201 14.65 3.75 -26.57
CA GLU A 201 15.20 4.99 -27.11
C GLU A 201 16.62 4.83 -27.67
N ASN A 202 17.40 3.92 -27.11
CA ASN A 202 18.78 3.62 -27.52
C ASN A 202 18.87 2.59 -28.68
N GLU A 203 17.78 1.96 -29.06
CA GLU A 203 17.70 0.99 -30.15
C GLU A 203 17.82 1.71 -31.52
N LYS A 204 18.96 1.53 -32.20
CA LYS A 204 19.33 2.29 -33.41
C LYS A 204 18.70 1.75 -34.69
N ASP A 205 18.18 0.53 -34.66
CA ASP A 205 17.69 -0.18 -35.86
C ASP A 205 16.20 0.00 -36.12
N LEU A 206 15.50 0.82 -35.31
CA LEU A 206 14.07 1.08 -35.42
C LEU A 206 13.80 2.40 -36.14
N ASP A 207 12.82 2.40 -37.07
CA ASP A 207 12.26 3.63 -37.58
C ASP A 207 11.33 4.31 -36.54
N ASP A 208 10.97 5.56 -36.79
CA ASP A 208 10.18 6.36 -35.85
C ASP A 208 8.80 5.76 -35.59
N GLN A 209 8.17 5.13 -36.60
CA GLN A 209 6.87 4.51 -36.47
C GLN A 209 6.95 3.22 -35.64
N GLN A 210 7.92 2.36 -35.90
CA GLN A 210 8.15 1.14 -35.16
C GLN A 210 8.49 1.41 -33.68
N ARG A 211 9.21 2.52 -33.42
CA ARG A 211 9.52 2.95 -32.06
C ARG A 211 8.27 3.42 -31.33
N LEU A 212 7.38 4.15 -32.02
CA LEU A 212 6.12 4.59 -31.44
C LEU A 212 5.21 3.41 -31.12
N ASP A 213 5.05 2.47 -32.06
CA ASP A 213 4.23 1.28 -31.88
C ASP A 213 4.73 0.42 -30.72
N LYS A 214 6.04 0.16 -30.63
CA LYS A 214 6.65 -0.55 -29.50
C LYS A 214 6.46 0.17 -28.15
N LYS A 215 6.52 1.50 -28.17
CA LYS A 215 6.29 2.30 -26.97
C LYS A 215 4.84 2.20 -26.50
N ASP A 216 3.89 2.24 -27.41
CA ASP A 216 2.48 2.10 -27.11
C ASP A 216 2.15 0.69 -26.58
N ASP A 217 2.73 -0.36 -27.18
CA ASP A 217 2.60 -1.73 -26.69
C ASP A 217 3.16 -1.89 -25.27
N LEU A 218 4.33 -1.31 -24.99
CA LEU A 218 4.96 -1.33 -23.67
C LEU A 218 4.10 -0.61 -22.63
N LEU A 219 3.58 0.56 -22.97
CA LEU A 219 2.71 1.34 -22.10
C LEU A 219 1.39 0.62 -21.81
N ASN A 220 0.79 -0.01 -22.82
CA ASN A 220 -0.42 -0.81 -22.67
C ASN A 220 -0.17 -2.04 -21.79
N HIS A 221 0.93 -2.74 -22.00
CA HIS A 221 1.31 -3.87 -21.15
C HIS A 221 1.51 -3.45 -19.69
N TYR A 222 2.22 -2.33 -19.47
CA TYR A 222 2.39 -1.77 -18.13
C TYR A 222 1.06 -1.40 -17.48
N ALA A 223 0.16 -0.76 -18.21
CA ALA A 223 -1.14 -0.35 -17.70
C ALA A 223 -1.96 -1.56 -17.22
N VAL A 224 -2.00 -2.64 -18.02
CA VAL A 224 -2.70 -3.89 -17.66
C VAL A 224 -2.08 -4.54 -16.43
N GLN A 225 -0.74 -4.62 -16.34
CA GLN A 225 -0.07 -5.20 -15.18
C GLN A 225 -0.27 -4.34 -13.92
N SER A 226 -0.20 -3.03 -14.07
CA SER A 226 -0.44 -2.08 -12.97
C SER A 226 -1.86 -2.21 -12.41
N GLU A 227 -2.86 -2.37 -13.28
CA GLU A 227 -4.25 -2.57 -12.85
C GLU A 227 -4.44 -3.89 -12.11
N ARG A 228 -3.81 -4.98 -12.56
CA ARG A 228 -3.83 -6.28 -11.89
C ARG A 228 -3.22 -6.20 -10.49
N VAL A 229 -2.04 -5.61 -10.36
CA VAL A 229 -1.36 -5.43 -9.07
C VAL A 229 -2.21 -4.55 -8.15
N HIS A 230 -2.77 -3.45 -8.67
CA HIS A 230 -3.64 -2.58 -7.91
C HIS A 230 -4.90 -3.31 -7.41
N THR A 231 -5.56 -4.07 -8.26
CA THR A 231 -6.74 -4.88 -7.90
C THR A 231 -6.41 -5.86 -6.77
N LEU A 232 -5.27 -6.54 -6.86
CA LEU A 232 -4.80 -7.47 -5.84
C LEU A 232 -4.49 -6.77 -4.51
N GLN A 233 -3.86 -5.60 -4.54
CA GLN A 233 -3.60 -4.79 -3.35
C GLN A 233 -4.90 -4.32 -2.68
N GLN A 234 -5.91 -3.92 -3.47
CA GLN A 234 -7.23 -3.54 -2.94
C GLN A 234 -7.93 -4.73 -2.27
N LEU A 235 -7.85 -5.92 -2.88
CA LEU A 235 -8.37 -7.13 -2.26
C LEU A 235 -7.62 -7.46 -0.96
N LEU A 236 -6.29 -7.46 -0.96
CA LEU A 236 -5.50 -7.71 0.25
C LEU A 236 -5.88 -6.74 1.37
N LYS A 237 -6.05 -5.47 1.04
CA LYS A 237 -6.48 -4.44 1.99
C LYS A 237 -7.89 -4.70 2.54
N ALA A 238 -8.80 -5.25 1.75
CA ALA A 238 -10.14 -5.59 2.19
C ALA A 238 -10.16 -6.80 3.16
N TYR A 239 -9.17 -7.69 3.08
CA TYR A 239 -9.05 -8.88 3.92
C TYR A 239 -8.16 -8.68 5.17
N THR A 240 -7.47 -7.54 5.31
CA THR A 240 -6.56 -7.22 6.42
C THR A 240 -7.05 -6.05 7.27
#